data_953f64502baaa9c318e17cb37df9f3e9
#
_entry.id   953f64502baaa9c318e17cb37df9f3e9
#
_cell.length_a   1.000
_cell.length_b   1.000
_cell.length_c   1.000
_cell.angle_alpha   90.00
_cell.angle_beta   90.00
_cell.angle_gamma   90.00
#
_symmetry.space_group_name_H-M   'P 1'
#
loop_
_entity.id
_entity.type
_entity.pdbx_description
1 polymer ?
#
loop_
_entity_poly.entity_id
_entity_poly.type
_entity_poly.pdbx_seq_one_letter_code
_entity_poly.pdbx_strand_id
1 'polypeptide(L)'
;IALLLLLVIRLLSGLPKDISVSQELGEKDNFAFGISLSGRMLALCLVLSAVVGRHIGLGFEYAALSTTIFGIIGIILIKVGRFGHDKLVLHLVNKEDAIQARNTSVALVDASSAIAFAIIIYSMINWVEGTDSNAIVGVLSGFVVVMAIMLLTTRLYEIRFARNNQNDSFQGMLRKDNFALAIQHSGNLIATAIVVSIAGSILQYETHTYVSNL
;
A
#
# COMPACT_ATOMS: atom_id res chain seq x y z
N ILE A 1 10.33 19.54 -2.35
CA ILE A 1 8.96 19.02 -2.54
C ILE A 1 8.85 17.63 -1.93
N ALA A 2 9.69 16.64 -2.32
CA ALA A 2 9.64 15.28 -1.77
C ALA A 2 9.75 15.26 -0.23
N LEU A 3 10.67 16.03 0.37
CA LEU A 3 10.79 16.17 1.82
C LEU A 3 9.55 16.79 2.47
N LEU A 4 8.92 17.77 1.82
CA LEU A 4 7.66 18.34 2.29
C LEU A 4 6.52 17.34 2.21
N LEU A 5 6.44 16.56 1.13
CA LEU A 5 5.48 15.46 1.01
C LEU A 5 5.71 14.39 2.08
N LEU A 6 6.97 14.02 2.38
CA LEU A 6 7.30 13.13 3.49
C LEU A 6 6.83 13.68 4.84
N LEU A 7 7.00 14.98 5.07
CA LEU A 7 6.53 15.64 6.30
C LEU A 7 5.00 15.67 6.37
N VAL A 8 4.33 16.04 5.29
CA VAL A 8 2.86 16.04 5.19
C VAL A 8 2.30 14.64 5.42
N ILE A 9 2.97 13.61 4.93
CA ILE A 9 2.52 12.24 5.11
C ILE A 9 2.76 11.75 6.52
N ARG A 10 3.85 12.13 7.15
CA ARG A 10 4.04 11.87 8.58
C ARG A 10 2.87 12.44 9.40
N LEU A 11 2.38 13.62 9.01
CA LEU A 11 1.20 14.25 9.62
C LEU A 11 -0.12 13.56 9.22
N LEU A 12 -0.20 13.02 7.99
CA LEU A 12 -1.40 12.39 7.44
C LEU A 12 -1.41 10.86 7.58
N SER A 13 -0.33 10.24 8.06
CA SER A 13 -0.16 8.77 8.08
C SER A 13 -1.08 8.02 9.04
N GLY A 14 -2.15 8.69 9.51
CA GLY A 14 -3.25 8.01 10.20
C GLY A 14 -2.86 7.45 11.57
N LEU A 15 -1.82 8.01 12.19
CA LEU A 15 -1.66 7.82 13.62
C LEU A 15 -2.85 8.50 14.29
N PRO A 16 -3.61 7.83 15.16
CA PRO A 16 -4.59 8.48 16.00
C PRO A 16 -3.94 9.72 16.62
N LYS A 17 -4.69 10.81 16.69
CA LYS A 17 -4.16 12.11 17.18
C LYS A 17 -3.49 12.03 18.56
N ASP A 18 -3.80 10.96 19.29
CA ASP A 18 -3.38 10.74 20.68
C ASP A 18 -2.16 9.80 20.82
N ILE A 19 -1.59 9.29 19.71
CA ILE A 19 -0.44 8.38 19.76
C ILE A 19 0.85 9.14 19.45
N SER A 20 1.72 9.24 20.46
CA SER A 20 3.06 9.76 20.30
C SER A 20 4.01 8.68 19.77
N VAL A 21 4.61 8.89 18.60
CA VAL A 21 5.63 8.00 18.03
C VAL A 21 6.80 7.82 18.98
N SER A 22 7.23 8.91 19.64
CA SER A 22 8.32 8.87 20.63
C SER A 22 7.96 8.00 21.83
N GLN A 23 6.73 8.07 22.28
CA GLN A 23 6.26 7.27 23.41
C GLN A 23 6.14 5.79 23.05
N GLU A 24 5.56 5.46 21.89
CA GLU A 24 5.40 4.05 21.48
C GLU A 24 6.75 3.37 21.24
N LEU A 25 7.71 4.06 20.61
CA LEU A 25 9.01 3.49 20.29
C LEU A 25 10.04 3.66 21.40
N GLY A 26 10.10 4.84 22.03
CA GLY A 26 11.16 5.16 23.01
C GLY A 26 10.85 4.72 24.41
N GLU A 27 9.60 4.85 24.87
CA GLU A 27 9.23 4.51 26.25
C GLU A 27 8.62 3.12 26.38
N LYS A 28 7.73 2.75 25.42
CA LYS A 28 7.02 1.47 25.46
C LYS A 28 7.72 0.34 24.75
N ASP A 29 8.75 0.61 23.94
CA ASP A 29 9.45 -0.39 23.10
C ASP A 29 8.45 -1.26 22.29
N ASN A 30 7.48 -0.57 21.64
CA ASN A 30 6.45 -1.25 20.87
C ASN A 30 6.97 -1.65 19.49
N PHE A 31 7.53 -2.84 19.40
CA PHE A 31 8.09 -3.39 18.16
C PHE A 31 7.05 -3.52 17.04
N ALA A 32 5.81 -3.90 17.37
CA ALA A 32 4.71 -3.98 16.40
C ALA A 32 4.41 -2.61 15.77
N PHE A 33 4.38 -1.57 16.59
CA PHE A 33 4.22 -0.21 16.10
C PHE A 33 5.37 0.19 15.15
N GLY A 34 6.60 -0.17 15.51
CA GLY A 34 7.79 0.06 14.68
C GLY A 34 7.69 -0.61 13.31
N ILE A 35 7.26 -1.88 13.24
CA ILE A 35 7.05 -2.62 11.98
C ILE A 35 6.01 -1.90 11.10
N SER A 36 4.84 -1.59 11.65
CA SER A 36 3.77 -0.93 10.91
C SER A 36 4.21 0.45 10.38
N LEU A 37 4.86 1.25 11.22
CA LEU A 37 5.36 2.57 10.84
C LEU A 37 6.42 2.47 9.73
N SER A 38 7.39 1.56 9.87
CA SER A 38 8.45 1.35 8.87
C SER A 38 7.89 0.92 7.52
N GLY A 39 6.91 0.01 7.51
CA GLY A 39 6.23 -0.41 6.28
C GLY A 39 5.52 0.75 5.57
N ARG A 40 4.85 1.63 6.32
CA ARG A 40 4.21 2.83 5.78
C ARG A 40 5.23 3.83 5.21
N MET A 41 6.36 4.01 5.88
CA MET A 41 7.43 4.89 5.39
C MET A 41 8.07 4.35 4.13
N LEU A 42 8.33 3.03 4.06
CA LEU A 42 8.84 2.38 2.85
C LEU A 42 7.86 2.50 1.68
N ALA A 43 6.59 2.25 1.92
CA ALA A 43 5.53 2.40 0.92
C ALA A 43 5.55 3.80 0.31
N LEU A 44 5.72 4.80 1.15
CA LEU A 44 5.80 6.18 0.73
C LEU A 44 7.03 6.49 -0.09
N CYS A 45 8.19 6.02 0.36
CA CYS A 45 9.45 6.19 -0.39
C CYS A 45 9.35 5.56 -1.78
N LEU A 46 8.69 4.39 -1.92
CA LEU A 46 8.46 3.76 -3.20
C LEU A 46 7.63 4.65 -4.14
N VAL A 47 6.51 5.20 -3.66
CA VAL A 47 5.66 6.08 -4.48
C VAL A 47 6.41 7.35 -4.87
N LEU A 48 7.11 7.98 -3.93
CA LEU A 48 7.89 9.19 -4.22
C LEU A 48 9.03 8.91 -5.19
N SER A 49 9.67 7.74 -5.13
CA SER A 49 10.73 7.36 -6.08
C SER A 49 10.18 7.23 -7.51
N ALA A 50 8.98 6.68 -7.70
CA ALA A 50 8.33 6.64 -9.00
C ALA A 50 8.09 8.05 -9.54
N VAL A 51 7.51 8.91 -8.70
CA VAL A 51 7.12 10.26 -9.11
C VAL A 51 8.35 11.11 -9.46
N VAL A 52 9.41 11.03 -8.66
CA VAL A 52 10.66 11.78 -8.93
C VAL A 52 11.39 11.19 -10.13
N GLY A 53 11.52 9.86 -10.19
CA GLY A 53 12.25 9.16 -11.26
C GLY A 53 11.68 9.41 -12.63
N ARG A 54 10.36 9.49 -12.76
CA ARG A 54 9.64 9.73 -14.01
C ARG A 54 9.98 11.07 -14.67
N HIS A 55 10.38 12.08 -13.90
CA HIS A 55 10.55 13.45 -14.38
C HIS A 55 12.01 13.91 -14.42
N ILE A 56 12.96 12.98 -14.30
CA ILE A 56 14.38 13.26 -14.45
C ILE A 56 14.65 13.80 -15.86
N GLY A 57 15.27 14.98 -15.92
CA GLY A 57 15.61 15.64 -17.20
C GLY A 57 14.55 16.59 -17.75
N LEU A 58 13.37 16.66 -17.13
CA LEU A 58 12.33 17.65 -17.46
C LEU A 58 12.60 18.96 -16.71
N GLY A 59 12.15 20.10 -17.25
CA GLY A 59 12.30 21.40 -16.60
C GLY A 59 11.74 21.42 -15.19
N PHE A 60 12.37 22.23 -14.30
CA PHE A 60 12.05 22.27 -12.87
C PHE A 60 10.56 22.51 -12.58
N GLU A 61 9.91 23.42 -13.29
CA GLU A 61 8.49 23.75 -13.08
C GLU A 61 7.58 22.55 -13.36
N TYR A 62 7.83 21.87 -14.47
CA TYR A 62 7.07 20.68 -14.86
C TYR A 62 7.29 19.53 -13.87
N ALA A 63 8.54 19.27 -13.51
CA ALA A 63 8.88 18.24 -12.54
C ALA A 63 8.28 18.54 -11.15
N ALA A 64 8.27 19.81 -10.72
CA ALA A 64 7.69 20.23 -9.44
C ALA A 64 6.17 20.04 -9.41
N LEU A 65 5.48 20.47 -10.48
CA LEU A 65 4.02 20.33 -10.59
C LEU A 65 3.61 18.86 -10.60
N SER A 66 4.24 18.07 -11.45
CA SER A 66 3.95 16.64 -11.59
C SER A 66 4.24 15.87 -10.30
N THR A 67 5.39 16.14 -9.65
CA THR A 67 5.72 15.53 -8.36
C THR A 67 4.66 15.85 -7.30
N THR A 68 4.13 17.05 -7.31
CA THR A 68 3.08 17.45 -6.36
C THR A 68 1.79 16.71 -6.64
N ILE A 69 1.32 16.69 -7.90
CA ILE A 69 0.06 16.04 -8.29
C ILE A 69 0.11 14.53 -8.01
N PHE A 70 1.08 13.82 -8.60
CA PHE A 70 1.16 12.38 -8.45
C PHE A 70 1.59 11.94 -7.06
N GLY A 71 2.36 12.77 -6.34
CA GLY A 71 2.66 12.53 -4.93
C GLY A 71 1.41 12.55 -4.07
N ILE A 72 0.54 13.54 -4.23
CA ILE A 72 -0.75 13.61 -3.51
C ILE A 72 -1.65 12.44 -3.90
N ILE A 73 -1.79 12.15 -5.19
CA ILE A 73 -2.58 11.02 -5.68
C ILE A 73 -2.05 9.71 -5.07
N GLY A 74 -0.75 9.47 -5.11
CA GLY A 74 -0.14 8.26 -4.55
C GLY A 74 -0.42 8.07 -3.06
N ILE A 75 -0.38 9.17 -2.28
CA ILE A 75 -0.73 9.15 -0.85
C ILE A 75 -2.19 8.74 -0.64
N ILE A 76 -3.09 9.34 -1.41
CA ILE A 76 -4.51 9.03 -1.33
C ILE A 76 -4.74 7.56 -1.67
N LEU A 77 -4.11 7.07 -2.75
CA LEU A 77 -4.26 5.69 -3.20
C LEU A 77 -3.69 4.67 -2.21
N ILE A 78 -2.56 4.94 -1.53
CA ILE A 78 -2.09 4.09 -0.43
C ILE A 78 -3.15 3.98 0.67
N LYS A 79 -3.77 5.10 1.06
CA LYS A 79 -4.83 5.10 2.08
C LYS A 79 -6.05 4.31 1.62
N VAL A 80 -6.49 4.52 0.38
CA VAL A 80 -7.62 3.79 -0.21
C VAL A 80 -7.34 2.28 -0.27
N GLY A 81 -6.18 1.88 -0.76
CA GLY A 81 -5.78 0.48 -0.83
C GLY A 81 -5.75 -0.20 0.54
N ARG A 82 -5.12 0.44 1.54
CA ARG A 82 -5.10 -0.06 2.91
C ARG A 82 -6.51 -0.12 3.52
N PHE A 83 -7.33 0.90 3.33
CA PHE A 83 -8.71 0.90 3.79
C PHE A 83 -9.51 -0.25 3.17
N GLY A 84 -9.37 -0.49 1.87
CA GLY A 84 -9.98 -1.63 1.18
C GLY A 84 -9.52 -2.97 1.77
N HIS A 85 -8.23 -3.14 1.99
CA HIS A 85 -7.67 -4.32 2.62
C HIS A 85 -8.20 -4.51 4.06
N ASP A 86 -8.21 -3.46 4.86
CA ASP A 86 -8.70 -3.52 6.25
C ASP A 86 -10.20 -3.91 6.31
N LYS A 87 -11.02 -3.36 5.41
CA LYS A 87 -12.47 -3.63 5.39
C LYS A 87 -12.85 -4.99 4.81
N LEU A 88 -12.08 -5.50 3.85
CA LEU A 88 -12.41 -6.76 3.17
C LEU A 88 -11.62 -7.95 3.71
N VAL A 89 -10.38 -7.75 4.14
CA VAL A 89 -9.50 -8.81 4.60
C VAL A 89 -9.41 -8.87 6.13
N LEU A 90 -9.20 -7.74 6.80
CA LEU A 90 -9.02 -7.67 8.24
C LEU A 90 -10.26 -7.15 8.98
N HIS A 91 -11.46 -7.33 8.43
CA HIS A 91 -12.70 -6.75 8.95
C HIS A 91 -13.06 -7.18 10.39
N LEU A 92 -12.54 -8.30 10.88
CA LEU A 92 -12.74 -8.81 12.25
C LEU A 92 -11.63 -8.34 13.20
N VAL A 93 -10.58 -7.66 12.72
CA VAL A 93 -9.43 -7.23 13.52
C VAL A 93 -9.44 -5.71 13.61
N ASN A 94 -9.54 -5.18 14.84
CA ASN A 94 -9.20 -3.79 15.05
C ASN A 94 -7.67 -3.67 15.01
N LYS A 95 -7.17 -3.23 13.87
CA LYS A 95 -5.74 -3.16 13.59
C LYS A 95 -5.00 -2.22 14.54
N GLU A 96 -5.59 -1.06 14.84
CA GLU A 96 -4.97 -0.05 15.70
C GLU A 96 -4.80 -0.58 17.12
N ASP A 97 -5.86 -1.14 17.68
CA ASP A 97 -5.83 -1.75 19.02
C ASP A 97 -4.83 -2.93 19.09
N ALA A 98 -4.82 -3.76 18.04
CA ALA A 98 -3.90 -4.91 17.98
C ALA A 98 -2.42 -4.46 17.96
N ILE A 99 -2.08 -3.43 17.17
CA ILE A 99 -0.72 -2.89 17.08
C ILE A 99 -0.33 -2.22 18.42
N GLN A 100 -1.25 -1.50 19.05
CA GLN A 100 -1.01 -0.95 20.39
C GLN A 100 -0.81 -2.04 21.45
N ALA A 101 -1.54 -3.15 21.32
CA ALA A 101 -1.36 -4.35 22.15
C ALA A 101 -0.12 -5.19 21.77
N ARG A 102 0.78 -4.65 20.94
CA ARG A 102 2.04 -5.27 20.50
C ARG A 102 1.88 -6.53 19.65
N ASN A 103 0.76 -6.70 18.94
CA ASN A 103 0.57 -7.81 18.02
C ASN A 103 1.43 -7.61 16.76
N THR A 104 2.53 -8.36 16.68
CA THR A 104 3.51 -8.27 15.61
C THR A 104 3.00 -8.82 14.29
N SER A 105 2.12 -9.82 14.35
CA SER A 105 1.49 -10.44 13.18
C SER A 105 0.59 -9.46 12.44
N VAL A 106 -0.26 -8.75 13.15
CA VAL A 106 -1.14 -7.73 12.57
C VAL A 106 -0.31 -6.55 12.02
N ALA A 107 0.74 -6.15 12.74
CA ALA A 107 1.64 -5.10 12.30
C ALA A 107 2.37 -5.44 11.00
N LEU A 108 2.84 -6.69 10.85
CA LEU A 108 3.52 -7.17 9.65
C LEU A 108 2.56 -7.18 8.45
N VAL A 109 1.32 -7.63 8.65
CA VAL A 109 0.29 -7.60 7.60
C VAL A 109 -0.06 -6.15 7.20
N ASP A 110 -0.16 -5.22 8.16
CA ASP A 110 -0.36 -3.79 7.87
C ASP A 110 0.79 -3.20 7.05
N ALA A 111 2.03 -3.47 7.45
CA ALA A 111 3.24 -3.01 6.74
C ALA A 111 3.29 -3.56 5.31
N SER A 112 3.08 -4.87 5.15
CA SER A 112 3.13 -5.53 3.85
C SER A 112 2.01 -5.08 2.91
N SER A 113 0.81 -4.82 3.44
CA SER A 113 -0.29 -4.27 2.63
C SER A 113 0.06 -2.87 2.10
N ALA A 114 0.64 -2.01 2.93
CA ALA A 114 1.09 -0.69 2.51
C ALA A 114 2.14 -0.77 1.40
N ILE A 115 3.14 -1.64 1.55
CA ILE A 115 4.20 -1.87 0.56
C ILE A 115 3.62 -2.44 -0.73
N ALA A 116 2.71 -3.43 -0.66
CA ALA A 116 2.08 -4.03 -1.83
C ALA A 116 1.31 -2.99 -2.65
N PHE A 117 0.49 -2.16 -2.02
CA PHE A 117 -0.20 -1.08 -2.72
C PHE A 117 0.76 -0.03 -3.28
N ALA A 118 1.86 0.27 -2.59
CA ALA A 118 2.87 1.18 -3.10
C ALA A 118 3.57 0.65 -4.37
N ILE A 119 3.85 -0.67 -4.45
CA ILE A 119 4.39 -1.32 -5.65
C ILE A 119 3.44 -1.16 -6.83
N ILE A 120 2.14 -1.35 -6.60
CA ILE A 120 1.12 -1.16 -7.63
C ILE A 120 1.07 0.29 -8.10
N ILE A 121 1.04 1.25 -7.17
CA ILE A 121 0.99 2.68 -7.49
C ILE A 121 2.27 3.10 -8.23
N TYR A 122 3.43 2.58 -7.80
CA TYR A 122 4.70 2.78 -8.49
C TYR A 122 4.60 2.35 -9.96
N SER A 123 4.08 1.15 -10.22
CA SER A 123 3.89 0.64 -11.58
C SER A 123 2.91 1.50 -12.39
N MET A 124 1.77 1.88 -11.82
CA MET A 124 0.78 2.71 -12.50
C MET A 124 1.32 4.11 -12.85
N ILE A 125 2.06 4.73 -11.95
CA ILE A 125 2.68 6.03 -12.20
C ILE A 125 3.71 5.93 -13.34
N ASN A 126 4.50 4.87 -13.40
CA ASN A 126 5.49 4.67 -14.45
C ASN A 126 4.88 4.19 -15.78
N TRP A 127 3.69 3.61 -15.76
CA TRP A 127 3.00 3.13 -16.95
C TRP A 127 2.37 4.26 -17.76
N VAL A 128 1.79 5.29 -17.11
CA VAL A 128 1.14 6.40 -17.81
C VAL A 128 2.16 7.44 -18.28
N GLU A 129 1.86 8.13 -19.37
CA GLU A 129 2.64 9.27 -19.87
C GLU A 129 1.93 10.60 -19.60
N GLY A 130 2.71 11.69 -19.52
CA GLY A 130 2.16 13.03 -19.30
C GLY A 130 1.65 13.31 -17.89
N THR A 131 1.05 14.47 -17.69
CA THR A 131 0.50 14.98 -16.41
C THR A 131 -0.90 15.53 -16.57
N ASP A 132 -1.51 15.26 -17.70
CA ASP A 132 -2.86 15.71 -18.05
C ASP A 132 -3.94 14.89 -17.30
N SER A 133 -5.18 15.27 -17.50
CA SER A 133 -6.33 14.56 -16.93
C SER A 133 -6.39 13.08 -17.35
N ASN A 134 -5.91 12.75 -18.55
CA ASN A 134 -5.91 11.39 -19.03
C ASN A 134 -4.93 10.52 -18.24
N ALA A 135 -3.72 11.00 -17.97
CA ALA A 135 -2.75 10.31 -17.16
C ALA A 135 -3.29 10.06 -15.73
N ILE A 136 -3.98 11.05 -15.14
CA ILE A 136 -4.60 10.91 -13.83
C ILE A 136 -5.68 9.81 -13.85
N VAL A 137 -6.58 9.83 -14.84
CA VAL A 137 -7.62 8.81 -15.01
C VAL A 137 -7.00 7.43 -15.23
N GLY A 138 -5.91 7.33 -16.01
CA GLY A 138 -5.17 6.09 -16.23
C GLY A 138 -4.63 5.49 -14.92
N VAL A 139 -3.99 6.31 -14.08
CA VAL A 139 -3.50 5.85 -12.76
C VAL A 139 -4.65 5.40 -11.85
N LEU A 140 -5.73 6.17 -11.79
CA LEU A 140 -6.87 5.87 -10.93
C LEU A 140 -7.60 4.60 -11.37
N SER A 141 -7.89 4.46 -12.67
CA SER A 141 -8.59 3.28 -13.21
C SER A 141 -7.74 2.02 -13.08
N GLY A 142 -6.45 2.09 -13.45
CA GLY A 142 -5.52 0.99 -13.27
C GLY A 142 -5.39 0.56 -11.82
N PHE A 143 -5.29 1.51 -10.90
CA PHE A 143 -5.25 1.20 -9.46
C PHE A 143 -6.52 0.47 -9.00
N VAL A 144 -7.71 0.88 -9.42
CA VAL A 144 -8.98 0.24 -9.04
C VAL A 144 -9.02 -1.21 -9.52
N VAL A 145 -8.65 -1.47 -10.78
CA VAL A 145 -8.62 -2.83 -11.34
C VAL A 145 -7.64 -3.71 -10.58
N VAL A 146 -6.42 -3.24 -10.38
CA VAL A 146 -5.39 -4.02 -9.68
C VAL A 146 -5.74 -4.21 -8.21
N MET A 147 -6.29 -3.21 -7.55
CA MET A 147 -6.79 -3.33 -6.18
C MET A 147 -7.86 -4.43 -6.08
N ALA A 148 -8.80 -4.49 -7.02
CA ALA A 148 -9.82 -5.54 -7.04
C ALA A 148 -9.20 -6.94 -7.18
N ILE A 149 -8.21 -7.11 -8.06
CA ILE A 149 -7.47 -8.36 -8.22
C ILE A 149 -6.74 -8.75 -6.92
N MET A 150 -6.05 -7.80 -6.30
CA MET A 150 -5.35 -8.02 -5.03
C MET A 150 -6.29 -8.47 -3.91
N LEU A 151 -7.42 -7.79 -3.75
CA LEU A 151 -8.41 -8.12 -2.73
C LEU A 151 -9.06 -9.48 -2.99
N LEU A 152 -9.39 -9.79 -4.24
CA LEU A 152 -9.93 -11.09 -4.63
C LEU A 152 -8.92 -12.22 -4.35
N THR A 153 -7.68 -12.04 -4.77
CA THR A 153 -6.60 -13.02 -4.54
C THR A 153 -6.41 -13.28 -3.04
N THR A 154 -6.40 -12.22 -2.23
CA THR A 154 -6.27 -12.34 -0.78
C THR A 154 -7.45 -13.10 -0.17
N ARG A 155 -8.66 -12.84 -0.63
CA ARG A 155 -9.86 -13.60 -0.19
C ARG A 155 -9.77 -15.07 -0.56
N LEU A 156 -9.27 -15.40 -1.74
CA LEU A 156 -9.06 -16.78 -2.14
C LEU A 156 -8.03 -17.49 -1.24
N TYR A 157 -6.96 -16.79 -0.84
CA TYR A 157 -6.00 -17.33 0.14
C TYR A 157 -6.64 -17.58 1.51
N GLU A 158 -7.49 -16.69 2.00
CA GLU A 158 -8.19 -16.89 3.28
C GLU A 158 -9.14 -18.10 3.24
N ILE A 159 -9.92 -18.22 2.18
CA ILE A 159 -10.83 -19.36 1.98
C ILE A 159 -10.05 -20.67 1.93
N ARG A 160 -8.94 -20.68 1.17
CA ARG A 160 -8.06 -21.85 1.10
C ARG A 160 -7.43 -22.17 2.46
N PHE A 161 -7.01 -21.16 3.20
CA PHE A 161 -6.48 -21.35 4.56
C PHE A 161 -7.51 -22.02 5.47
N ALA A 162 -8.71 -21.47 5.55
CA ALA A 162 -9.79 -22.05 6.38
C ALA A 162 -10.09 -23.50 6.01
N ARG A 163 -10.20 -23.79 4.70
CA ARG A 163 -10.47 -25.14 4.18
C ARG A 163 -9.39 -26.16 4.57
N ASN A 164 -8.13 -25.72 4.59
CA ASN A 164 -6.99 -26.60 4.89
C ASN A 164 -6.72 -26.74 6.39
N ASN A 165 -7.31 -25.90 7.23
CA ASN A 165 -7.06 -25.83 8.67
C ASN A 165 -8.35 -25.98 9.49
N GLN A 166 -9.18 -26.97 9.14
CA GLN A 166 -10.40 -27.33 9.90
C GLN A 166 -11.38 -26.17 10.12
N ASN A 167 -11.44 -25.24 9.17
CA ASN A 167 -12.21 -23.99 9.22
C ASN A 167 -11.75 -22.97 10.27
N ASP A 168 -10.50 -23.06 10.73
CA ASP A 168 -9.92 -22.00 11.56
C ASP A 168 -9.93 -20.66 10.82
N SER A 169 -10.27 -19.60 11.53
CA SER A 169 -10.30 -18.27 10.97
C SER A 169 -8.89 -17.72 10.82
N PHE A 170 -8.51 -17.34 9.59
CA PHE A 170 -7.25 -16.63 9.31
C PHE A 170 -7.07 -15.41 10.23
N GLN A 171 -8.10 -14.57 10.33
CA GLN A 171 -8.07 -13.38 11.17
C GLN A 171 -7.99 -13.71 12.66
N GLY A 172 -8.64 -14.80 13.09
CA GLY A 172 -8.53 -15.31 14.46
C GLY A 172 -7.11 -15.74 14.82
N MET A 173 -6.40 -16.36 13.89
CA MET A 173 -5.00 -16.75 14.09
C MET A 173 -4.06 -15.53 14.11
N LEU A 174 -4.31 -14.49 13.30
CA LEU A 174 -3.55 -13.24 13.37
C LEU A 174 -3.77 -12.51 14.71
N ARG A 175 -4.99 -12.53 15.25
CA ARG A 175 -5.27 -11.97 16.58
C ARG A 175 -4.51 -12.68 17.70
N LYS A 176 -4.24 -13.97 17.53
CA LYS A 176 -3.41 -14.78 18.47
C LYS A 176 -1.90 -14.59 18.24
N ASP A 177 -1.53 -13.61 17.44
CA ASP A 177 -0.14 -13.29 17.06
C ASP A 177 0.62 -14.47 16.40
N ASN A 178 -0.05 -15.19 15.48
CA ASN A 178 0.59 -16.23 14.68
C ASN A 178 1.51 -15.60 13.62
N PHE A 179 2.76 -15.40 14.00
CA PHE A 179 3.75 -14.69 13.18
C PHE A 179 4.13 -15.45 11.90
N ALA A 180 4.19 -16.78 11.95
CA ALA A 180 4.47 -17.60 10.75
C ALA A 180 3.39 -17.39 9.67
N LEU A 181 2.12 -17.36 10.07
CA LEU A 181 1.01 -17.09 9.16
C LEU A 181 1.06 -15.66 8.61
N ALA A 182 1.43 -14.69 9.45
CA ALA A 182 1.59 -13.30 9.02
C ALA A 182 2.71 -13.15 7.97
N ILE A 183 3.85 -13.84 8.14
CA ILE A 183 4.95 -13.86 7.16
C ILE A 183 4.45 -14.44 5.83
N GLN A 184 3.77 -15.59 5.85
CA GLN A 184 3.24 -16.23 4.64
C GLN A 184 2.26 -15.31 3.91
N HIS A 185 1.33 -14.69 4.64
CA HIS A 185 0.34 -13.77 4.06
C HIS A 185 1.01 -12.53 3.48
N SER A 186 1.96 -11.94 4.20
CA SER A 186 2.74 -10.77 3.75
C SER A 186 3.53 -11.07 2.47
N GLY A 187 4.16 -12.24 2.40
CA GLY A 187 4.84 -12.71 1.20
C GLY A 187 3.89 -12.85 0.01
N ASN A 188 2.71 -13.42 0.23
CA ASN A 188 1.68 -13.55 -0.81
C ASN A 188 1.18 -12.20 -1.31
N LEU A 189 0.96 -11.22 -0.42
CA LEU A 189 0.54 -9.86 -0.80
C LEU A 189 1.58 -9.18 -1.69
N ILE A 190 2.84 -9.19 -1.26
CA ILE A 190 3.93 -8.54 -1.99
C ILE A 190 4.17 -9.25 -3.32
N ALA A 191 4.20 -10.59 -3.32
CA ALA A 191 4.39 -11.36 -4.55
C ALA A 191 3.27 -11.10 -5.57
N THR A 192 2.01 -11.06 -5.12
CA THR A 192 0.88 -10.71 -5.99
C THR A 192 1.03 -9.30 -6.56
N ALA A 193 1.41 -8.33 -5.74
CA ALA A 193 1.63 -6.96 -6.20
C ALA A 193 2.74 -6.88 -7.27
N ILE A 194 3.85 -7.61 -7.09
CA ILE A 194 4.94 -7.66 -8.06
C ILE A 194 4.46 -8.29 -9.38
N VAL A 195 3.77 -9.45 -9.32
CA VAL A 195 3.28 -10.14 -10.52
C VAL A 195 2.32 -9.25 -11.32
N VAL A 196 1.38 -8.61 -10.64
CA VAL A 196 0.42 -7.71 -11.31
C VAL A 196 1.11 -6.47 -11.87
N SER A 197 2.12 -5.95 -11.18
CA SER A 197 2.93 -4.82 -11.68
C SER A 197 3.69 -5.18 -12.96
N ILE A 198 4.23 -6.38 -13.06
CA ILE A 198 4.91 -6.87 -14.27
C ILE A 198 3.90 -7.03 -15.41
N ALA A 199 2.71 -7.58 -15.13
CA ALA A 199 1.65 -7.70 -16.13
C ALA A 199 1.27 -6.31 -16.72
N GLY A 200 1.23 -5.27 -15.89
CA GLY A 200 1.00 -3.89 -16.35
C GLY A 200 2.07 -3.38 -17.32
N SER A 201 3.32 -3.83 -17.21
CA SER A 201 4.39 -3.41 -18.13
C SER A 201 4.29 -4.04 -19.54
N ILE A 202 3.48 -5.08 -19.71
CA ILE A 202 3.22 -5.72 -21.00
C ILE A 202 2.15 -4.95 -21.78
N LEU A 203 1.30 -4.20 -21.11
CA LEU A 203 0.25 -3.40 -21.70
C LEU A 203 0.86 -2.14 -22.32
N GLN A 204 0.53 -1.88 -23.59
CA GLN A 204 0.93 -0.65 -24.25
C GLN A 204 0.02 0.50 -23.80
N TYR A 205 0.66 1.58 -23.34
CA TYR A 205 -0.05 2.80 -23.03
C TYR A 205 -0.28 3.60 -24.30
N GLU A 206 -1.54 3.75 -24.70
CA GLU A 206 -1.95 4.65 -25.78
C GLU A 206 -2.81 5.77 -25.17
N THR A 207 -2.45 7.02 -25.45
CA THR A 207 -3.03 8.21 -24.83
C THR A 207 -4.55 8.34 -24.93
N HIS A 208 -5.17 7.64 -25.89
CA HIS A 208 -6.62 7.70 -26.12
C HIS A 208 -7.36 6.40 -25.78
N THR A 209 -6.66 5.31 -25.50
CA THR A 209 -7.25 3.98 -25.34
C THR A 209 -6.80 3.24 -24.07
N TYR A 210 -6.06 3.90 -23.18
CA TYR A 210 -5.51 3.22 -21.99
C TYR A 210 -6.57 2.61 -21.07
N VAL A 211 -7.78 3.18 -21.00
CA VAL A 211 -8.88 2.59 -20.21
C VAL A 211 -9.40 1.30 -20.86
N SER A 212 -9.40 1.21 -22.18
CA SER A 212 -9.81 -0.02 -22.90
C SER A 212 -8.72 -1.11 -22.87
N ASN A 213 -7.48 -0.76 -22.55
CA ASN A 213 -6.35 -1.69 -22.48
C ASN A 213 -6.13 -2.25 -21.06
N LEU A 214 -6.92 -1.81 -20.07
CA LEU A 214 -6.96 -2.35 -18.71
C LEU A 214 -7.90 -3.56 -18.62
#